data_fe5fd125931ebd65c1ee02a4464367a0
#
_entry.id   fe5fd125931ebd65c1ee02a4464367a0
#
_cell.length_a   1.000
_cell.length_b   1.000
_cell.length_c   1.000
_cell.angle_alpha   90.00
_cell.angle_beta   90.00
_cell.angle_gamma   90.00
#
_symmetry.space_group_name_H-M   'P 1'
#
loop_
_entity.id
_entity.type
_entity.pdbx_description
1 polymer ?
#
loop_
_entity_poly.entity_id
_entity_poly.type
_entity_poly.pdbx_seq_one_letter_code
_entity_poly.pdbx_strand_id
1 'polypeptide(L)'
;VMVEGPGHVPMHLIKENMDKQLEVCQEAPFYTLGPLTTDIAPGYDHITSAIGAAMIGWFGTAMLCYVTPKEHLGLPNKEDVRVGVITYKIAAHAADLAKGHPNARKRDDALSKARFEFRWRDQFNLSLDPERAVEYHDETLPAEGAKTAHFCSMCGPKFCSMRISQDIRDLAKEKGL
;
A
#
# COMPACT_ATOMS: atom_id res chain seq x y z
N VAL A 1 26.75 -1.00 -12.83
CA VAL A 1 26.70 0.27 -12.10
C VAL A 1 25.25 0.60 -11.86
N MET A 2 24.92 1.05 -10.65
CA MET A 2 23.60 1.54 -10.28
C MET A 2 23.76 3.02 -9.89
N VAL A 3 22.83 3.86 -10.33
CA VAL A 3 22.84 5.30 -10.06
C VAL A 3 21.93 5.58 -8.89
N GLU A 4 22.41 6.33 -7.91
CA GLU A 4 21.59 6.81 -6.78
C GLU A 4 21.01 8.18 -7.08
N GLY A 5 19.75 8.38 -6.74
CA GLY A 5 19.05 9.64 -6.94
C GLY A 5 18.92 10.47 -5.66
N PRO A 6 18.46 11.72 -5.78
CA PRO A 6 18.21 12.58 -4.65
C PRO A 6 17.06 12.06 -3.77
N GLY A 7 17.22 12.21 -2.44
CA GLY A 7 16.22 11.79 -1.46
C GLY A 7 15.05 12.77 -1.28
N HIS A 8 15.19 14.02 -1.75
CA HIS A 8 14.19 15.07 -1.62
C HIS A 8 13.90 15.68 -3.00
N VAL A 9 12.72 15.44 -3.54
CA VAL A 9 12.28 15.99 -4.82
C VAL A 9 10.82 16.42 -4.71
N PRO A 10 10.50 17.70 -4.92
CA PRO A 10 9.12 18.15 -4.98
C PRO A 10 8.32 17.35 -6.00
N MET A 11 7.07 17.02 -5.67
CA MET A 11 6.24 16.07 -6.43
C MET A 11 6.20 16.37 -7.94
N HIS A 12 6.10 17.64 -8.32
CA HIS A 12 6.02 18.08 -9.72
C HIS A 12 7.33 17.91 -10.52
N LEU A 13 8.47 17.72 -9.84
CA LEU A 13 9.78 17.54 -10.47
C LEU A 13 10.23 16.06 -10.56
N ILE A 14 9.46 15.14 -9.99
CA ILE A 14 9.84 13.72 -9.93
C ILE A 14 9.98 13.13 -11.33
N LYS A 15 9.05 13.44 -12.24
CA LYS A 15 9.13 12.95 -13.62
C LYS A 15 10.36 13.49 -14.34
N GLU A 16 10.62 14.79 -14.21
CA GLU A 16 11.81 15.41 -14.82
C GLU A 16 13.11 14.80 -14.28
N ASN A 17 13.18 14.52 -12.99
CA ASN A 17 14.32 13.84 -12.37
C ASN A 17 14.54 12.44 -12.99
N MET A 18 13.46 11.65 -13.15
CA MET A 18 13.56 10.33 -13.76
C MET A 18 13.98 10.40 -15.22
N ASP A 19 13.36 11.28 -16.01
CA ASP A 19 13.66 11.44 -17.45
C ASP A 19 15.13 11.84 -17.66
N LYS A 20 15.66 12.78 -16.87
CA LYS A 20 17.06 13.18 -16.91
C LYS A 20 18.01 12.03 -16.55
N GLN A 21 17.66 11.24 -15.55
CA GLN A 21 18.49 10.07 -15.19
C GLN A 21 18.56 9.07 -16.34
N LEU A 22 17.44 8.75 -16.97
CA LEU A 22 17.40 7.84 -18.12
C LEU A 22 18.27 8.36 -19.27
N GLU A 23 18.18 9.65 -19.59
CA GLU A 23 18.94 10.27 -20.66
C GLU A 23 20.45 10.33 -20.35
N VAL A 24 20.82 10.92 -19.22
CA VAL A 24 22.22 11.20 -18.88
C VAL A 24 22.98 9.95 -18.46
N CYS A 25 22.29 9.01 -17.79
CA CYS A 25 22.91 7.78 -17.30
C CYS A 25 22.70 6.57 -18.23
N GLN A 26 22.23 6.79 -19.47
CA GLN A 26 22.07 5.75 -20.48
C GLN A 26 21.25 4.55 -19.98
N GLU A 27 20.12 4.86 -19.33
CA GLU A 27 19.19 3.87 -18.75
C GLU A 27 19.80 2.95 -17.67
N ALA A 28 20.94 3.34 -17.08
CA ALA A 28 21.48 2.60 -15.94
C ALA A 28 20.43 2.50 -14.82
N PRO A 29 20.35 1.36 -14.10
CA PRO A 29 19.38 1.19 -13.02
C PRO A 29 19.42 2.33 -12.01
N PHE A 30 18.26 2.95 -11.73
CA PHE A 30 18.12 4.04 -10.80
C PHE A 30 17.64 3.53 -9.45
N TYR A 31 18.35 3.89 -8.39
CA TYR A 31 18.03 3.62 -7.00
C TYR A 31 17.66 4.92 -6.31
N THR A 32 16.50 4.98 -5.68
CA THR A 32 16.00 6.20 -5.05
C THR A 32 15.62 5.99 -3.59
N LEU A 33 16.03 6.91 -2.73
CA LEU A 33 15.53 7.04 -1.37
C LEU A 33 14.29 7.95 -1.41
N GLY A 34 13.12 7.38 -1.48
CA GLY A 34 11.90 8.16 -1.70
C GLY A 34 11.62 8.37 -3.19
N PRO A 35 11.54 9.61 -3.65
CA PRO A 35 11.90 10.85 -2.92
C PRO A 35 10.81 11.35 -1.96
N LEU A 36 11.25 12.02 -0.88
CA LEU A 36 10.37 12.80 -0.03
C LEU A 36 9.82 13.99 -0.82
N THR A 37 8.50 14.10 -0.89
CA THR A 37 7.82 15.14 -1.69
C THR A 37 7.63 16.44 -0.95
N THR A 38 7.78 16.42 0.38
CA THR A 38 7.63 17.57 1.29
C THR A 38 8.32 17.26 2.62
N ASP A 39 8.74 18.29 3.34
CA ASP A 39 9.43 18.20 4.63
C ASP A 39 8.51 18.57 5.82
N ILE A 40 7.21 18.73 5.57
CA ILE A 40 6.27 19.25 6.59
C ILE A 40 5.99 18.28 7.74
N ALA A 41 6.36 17.00 7.61
CA ALA A 41 5.90 15.96 8.50
C ALA A 41 7.04 15.14 9.16
N PRO A 42 7.90 15.75 10.01
CA PRO A 42 8.87 15.00 10.80
C PRO A 42 8.17 13.90 11.63
N GLY A 43 8.71 12.69 11.63
CA GLY A 43 8.08 11.51 12.22
C GLY A 43 7.16 10.74 11.26
N TYR A 44 6.87 11.29 10.08
CA TYR A 44 6.05 10.70 9.03
C TYR A 44 6.77 10.66 7.67
N ASP A 45 8.09 10.75 7.67
CA ASP A 45 8.89 10.78 6.44
C ASP A 45 8.74 9.52 5.59
N HIS A 46 8.42 8.37 6.19
CA HIS A 46 8.04 7.16 5.47
C HIS A 46 6.78 7.34 4.60
N ILE A 47 5.85 8.22 4.99
CA ILE A 47 4.65 8.53 4.20
C ILE A 47 4.97 9.52 3.09
N THR A 48 5.63 10.64 3.42
CA THR A 48 5.96 11.67 2.43
C THR A 48 6.87 11.13 1.33
N SER A 49 7.79 10.24 1.68
CA SER A 49 8.66 9.56 0.73
C SER A 49 7.97 8.46 -0.06
N ALA A 50 7.01 7.74 0.52
CA ALA A 50 6.24 6.73 -0.21
C ALA A 50 5.41 7.31 -1.35
N ILE A 51 4.92 8.54 -1.20
CA ILE A 51 4.24 9.27 -2.27
C ILE A 51 5.17 9.43 -3.47
N GLY A 52 6.38 9.94 -3.23
CA GLY A 52 7.38 10.09 -4.28
C GLY A 52 7.91 8.76 -4.82
N ALA A 53 8.07 7.77 -3.95
CA ALA A 53 8.49 6.42 -4.34
C ALA A 53 7.49 5.76 -5.31
N ALA A 54 6.20 5.87 -5.05
CA ALA A 54 5.17 5.37 -5.96
C ALA A 54 5.23 6.07 -7.32
N MET A 55 5.43 7.39 -7.33
CA MET A 55 5.53 8.16 -8.58
C MET A 55 6.79 7.83 -9.36
N ILE A 56 7.96 7.87 -8.74
CA ILE A 56 9.22 7.60 -9.43
C ILE A 56 9.33 6.13 -9.86
N GLY A 57 8.77 5.22 -9.05
CA GLY A 57 8.63 3.81 -9.40
C GLY A 57 7.76 3.60 -10.64
N TRP A 58 6.65 4.35 -10.76
CA TRP A 58 5.81 4.36 -11.95
C TRP A 58 6.57 4.89 -13.17
N PHE A 59 7.39 5.92 -13.02
CA PHE A 59 8.16 6.53 -14.11
C PHE A 59 9.39 5.74 -14.52
N GLY A 60 9.87 4.76 -13.74
CA GLY A 60 10.92 3.86 -14.21
C GLY A 60 12.05 3.53 -13.23
N THR A 61 12.04 4.03 -12.01
CA THR A 61 13.04 3.64 -11.00
C THR A 61 13.11 2.13 -10.85
N ALA A 62 14.33 1.60 -10.83
CA ALA A 62 14.59 0.16 -10.75
C ALA A 62 14.50 -0.38 -9.31
N MET A 63 14.88 0.42 -8.33
CA MET A 63 14.90 0.02 -6.92
C MET A 63 14.56 1.19 -6.01
N LEU A 64 13.72 0.93 -5.01
CA LEU A 64 13.31 1.88 -3.98
C LEU A 64 13.97 1.54 -2.65
N CYS A 65 14.64 2.51 -2.03
CA CYS A 65 15.09 2.41 -0.65
C CYS A 65 13.98 2.84 0.29
N TYR A 66 13.71 2.05 1.33
CA TYR A 66 12.70 2.41 2.32
C TYR A 66 13.19 3.54 3.24
N VAL A 67 12.23 4.31 3.75
CA VAL A 67 12.41 5.34 4.76
C VAL A 67 11.60 4.95 6.00
N THR A 68 12.17 5.18 7.18
CA THR A 68 11.49 4.90 8.45
C THR A 68 10.77 6.14 8.99
N PRO A 69 9.84 6.00 9.96
CA PRO A 69 9.26 7.15 10.65
C PRO A 69 10.29 8.03 11.36
N LYS A 70 11.47 7.48 11.68
CA LYS A 70 12.54 8.20 12.39
C LYS A 70 13.58 8.86 11.49
N GLU A 71 13.35 8.88 10.19
CA GLU A 71 14.24 9.56 9.26
C GLU A 71 14.48 11.00 9.74
N HIS A 72 15.72 11.47 9.67
CA HIS A 72 16.18 12.78 10.18
C HIS A 72 16.04 13.00 11.70
N LEU A 73 15.45 12.09 12.47
CA LEU A 73 15.18 12.29 13.91
C LEU A 73 15.99 11.38 14.82
N GLY A 74 16.30 10.14 14.40
CA GLY A 74 17.00 9.20 15.26
C GLY A 74 17.17 7.82 14.64
N LEU A 75 17.80 6.92 15.40
CA LEU A 75 18.01 5.55 14.95
C LEU A 75 16.70 4.74 15.02
N PRO A 76 16.33 4.05 13.95
CA PRO A 76 15.12 3.24 13.91
C PRO A 76 15.29 1.96 14.75
N ASN A 77 14.23 1.55 15.42
CA ASN A 77 14.11 0.23 16.03
C ASN A 77 13.50 -0.76 15.01
N LYS A 78 13.32 -2.03 15.44
CA LYS A 78 12.76 -3.09 14.57
C LYS A 78 11.37 -2.74 14.01
N GLU A 79 10.50 -2.15 14.82
CA GLU A 79 9.15 -1.78 14.39
C GLU A 79 9.17 -0.60 13.41
N ASP A 80 10.02 0.38 13.62
CA ASP A 80 10.21 1.48 12.67
C ASP A 80 10.64 0.96 11.29
N VAL A 81 11.57 -0.01 11.28
CA VAL A 81 12.02 -0.67 10.03
C VAL A 81 10.87 -1.44 9.39
N ARG A 82 10.10 -2.21 10.17
CA ARG A 82 8.91 -2.93 9.67
C ARG A 82 7.94 -1.98 8.99
N VAL A 83 7.58 -0.88 9.67
CA VAL A 83 6.68 0.14 9.12
C VAL A 83 7.23 0.72 7.82
N GLY A 84 8.51 1.09 7.79
CA GLY A 84 9.15 1.62 6.59
C GLY A 84 9.11 0.63 5.41
N VAL A 85 9.49 -0.62 5.65
CA VAL A 85 9.49 -1.67 4.61
C VAL A 85 8.10 -1.95 4.08
N ILE A 86 7.09 -2.07 4.94
CA ILE A 86 5.70 -2.28 4.51
C ILE A 86 5.21 -1.09 3.69
N THR A 87 5.47 0.14 4.14
CA THR A 87 5.11 1.36 3.41
C THR A 87 5.69 1.37 2.00
N TYR A 88 6.95 0.98 1.86
CA TYR A 88 7.62 0.94 0.55
C TYR A 88 7.17 -0.23 -0.33
N LYS A 89 6.79 -1.36 0.25
CA LYS A 89 6.11 -2.43 -0.51
C LYS A 89 4.78 -1.96 -1.08
N ILE A 90 4.04 -1.13 -0.33
CA ILE A 90 2.78 -0.52 -0.83
C ILE A 90 3.09 0.44 -1.99
N ALA A 91 4.07 1.31 -1.85
CA ALA A 91 4.48 2.24 -2.91
C ALA A 91 4.93 1.52 -4.20
N ALA A 92 5.79 0.50 -4.06
CA ALA A 92 6.25 -0.31 -5.18
C ALA A 92 5.10 -1.06 -5.86
N HIS A 93 4.19 -1.64 -5.09
CA HIS A 93 3.02 -2.34 -5.63
C HIS A 93 2.08 -1.39 -6.39
N ALA A 94 1.84 -0.19 -5.86
CA ALA A 94 1.07 0.85 -6.55
C ALA A 94 1.71 1.25 -7.88
N ALA A 95 3.04 1.39 -7.91
CA ALA A 95 3.79 1.65 -9.14
C ALA A 95 3.67 0.50 -10.16
N ASP A 96 3.74 -0.75 -9.71
CA ASP A 96 3.59 -1.93 -10.57
C ASP A 96 2.19 -2.01 -11.19
N LEU A 97 1.15 -1.69 -10.42
CA LEU A 97 -0.22 -1.56 -10.93
C LEU A 97 -0.32 -0.48 -12.01
N ALA A 98 0.26 0.70 -11.75
CA ALA A 98 0.23 1.84 -12.66
C ALA A 98 0.98 1.56 -13.97
N LYS A 99 2.08 0.80 -13.91
CA LYS A 99 2.83 0.33 -15.09
C LYS A 99 2.13 -0.77 -15.88
N GLY A 100 1.08 -1.38 -15.34
CA GLY A 100 0.46 -2.56 -15.92
C GLY A 100 1.34 -3.81 -15.83
N HIS A 101 2.19 -3.92 -14.79
CA HIS A 101 3.08 -5.07 -14.64
C HIS A 101 2.29 -6.39 -14.62
N PRO A 102 2.69 -7.39 -15.40
CA PRO A 102 2.00 -8.67 -15.45
C PRO A 102 1.85 -9.29 -14.05
N ASN A 103 0.65 -9.73 -13.73
CA ASN A 103 0.30 -10.33 -12.44
C ASN A 103 0.20 -9.38 -11.22
N ALA A 104 0.54 -8.10 -11.32
CA ALA A 104 0.43 -7.17 -10.19
C ALA A 104 -0.99 -7.16 -9.61
N ARG A 105 -2.03 -7.12 -10.46
CA ARG A 105 -3.44 -7.12 -10.05
C ARG A 105 -3.95 -8.40 -9.41
N LYS A 106 -3.31 -9.54 -9.64
CA LYS A 106 -3.86 -10.83 -9.17
C LYS A 106 -4.08 -10.87 -7.66
N ARG A 107 -3.14 -10.30 -6.90
CA ARG A 107 -3.24 -10.26 -5.43
C ARG A 107 -4.32 -9.28 -4.96
N ASP A 108 -4.41 -8.11 -5.58
CA ASP A 108 -5.47 -7.13 -5.28
C ASP A 108 -6.85 -7.69 -5.58
N ASP A 109 -7.04 -8.30 -6.75
CA ASP A 109 -8.31 -8.89 -7.15
C ASP A 109 -8.72 -10.01 -6.18
N ALA A 110 -7.77 -10.87 -5.77
CA ALA A 110 -8.03 -11.93 -4.80
C ALA A 110 -8.38 -11.38 -3.42
N LEU A 111 -7.65 -10.36 -2.94
CA LEU A 111 -7.92 -9.71 -1.66
C LEU A 111 -9.24 -8.95 -1.68
N SER A 112 -9.53 -8.22 -2.75
CA SER A 112 -10.80 -7.51 -2.92
C SER A 112 -12.00 -8.45 -2.91
N LYS A 113 -11.87 -9.60 -3.58
CA LYS A 113 -12.89 -10.64 -3.55
C LYS A 113 -13.06 -11.21 -2.13
N ALA A 114 -11.96 -11.55 -1.46
CA ALA A 114 -12.00 -12.04 -0.08
C ALA A 114 -12.66 -11.03 0.87
N ARG A 115 -12.35 -9.73 0.69
CA ARG A 115 -12.97 -8.63 1.46
C ARG A 115 -14.47 -8.51 1.22
N PHE A 116 -14.90 -8.55 -0.03
CA PHE A 116 -16.30 -8.46 -0.38
C PHE A 116 -17.11 -9.63 0.18
N GLU A 117 -16.52 -10.83 0.22
CA GLU A 117 -17.13 -12.07 0.71
C GLU A 117 -16.98 -12.28 2.23
N PHE A 118 -16.38 -11.30 2.95
CA PHE A 118 -16.07 -11.39 4.39
C PHE A 118 -15.22 -12.61 4.77
N ARG A 119 -14.35 -13.07 3.88
CA ARG A 119 -13.38 -14.14 4.15
C ARG A 119 -12.15 -13.53 4.85
N TRP A 120 -12.30 -13.23 6.13
CA TRP A 120 -11.32 -12.48 6.92
C TRP A 120 -9.91 -13.09 6.91
N ARG A 121 -9.81 -14.40 7.11
CA ARG A 121 -8.51 -15.09 7.10
C ARG A 121 -7.80 -14.97 5.76
N ASP A 122 -8.53 -15.07 4.66
CA ASP A 122 -7.95 -14.89 3.33
C ASP A 122 -7.49 -13.45 3.11
N GLN A 123 -8.27 -12.45 3.59
CA GLN A 123 -7.83 -11.06 3.56
C GLN A 123 -6.49 -10.87 4.27
N PHE A 124 -6.37 -11.43 5.50
CA PHE A 124 -5.14 -11.30 6.29
C PHE A 124 -3.97 -11.98 5.59
N ASN A 125 -4.13 -13.22 5.12
CA ASN A 125 -3.09 -13.98 4.44
C ASN A 125 -2.64 -13.34 3.11
N LEU A 126 -3.54 -12.64 2.42
CA LEU A 126 -3.25 -11.91 1.19
C LEU A 126 -2.65 -10.52 1.45
N SER A 127 -2.73 -9.99 2.67
CA SER A 127 -2.21 -8.65 2.99
C SER A 127 -0.69 -8.60 3.05
N LEU A 128 -0.12 -7.41 2.92
CA LEU A 128 1.33 -7.20 3.08
C LEU A 128 1.79 -7.32 4.53
N ASP A 129 0.89 -7.05 5.48
CA ASP A 129 1.13 -7.14 6.92
C ASP A 129 -0.03 -7.88 7.59
N PRO A 130 -0.02 -9.24 7.52
CA PRO A 130 -1.10 -10.05 8.06
C PRO A 130 -1.25 -9.94 9.57
N GLU A 131 -0.15 -9.80 10.32
CA GLU A 131 -0.17 -9.69 11.77
C GLU A 131 -0.91 -8.43 12.22
N ARG A 132 -0.59 -7.28 11.63
CA ARG A 132 -1.27 -6.01 11.93
C ARG A 132 -2.75 -6.05 11.50
N ALA A 133 -3.04 -6.70 10.38
CA ALA A 133 -4.42 -6.83 9.92
C ALA A 133 -5.27 -7.65 10.89
N VAL A 134 -4.74 -8.74 11.44
CA VAL A 134 -5.40 -9.56 12.48
C VAL A 134 -5.56 -8.75 13.77
N GLU A 135 -4.48 -8.12 14.25
CA GLU A 135 -4.49 -7.31 15.47
C GLU A 135 -5.61 -6.25 15.43
N TYR A 136 -5.68 -5.44 14.39
CA TYR A 136 -6.67 -4.38 14.27
C TYR A 136 -8.10 -4.90 14.12
N HIS A 137 -8.27 -6.03 13.44
CA HIS A 137 -9.57 -6.65 13.32
C HIS A 137 -10.06 -7.21 14.67
N ASP A 138 -9.19 -7.92 15.39
CA ASP A 138 -9.53 -8.61 16.61
C ASP A 138 -9.65 -7.68 17.83
N GLU A 139 -8.93 -6.55 17.82
CA GLU A 139 -9.01 -5.52 18.88
C GLU A 139 -10.44 -5.06 19.14
N THR A 140 -11.23 -4.89 18.08
CA THR A 140 -12.61 -4.36 18.17
C THR A 140 -13.68 -5.45 18.12
N LEU A 141 -13.30 -6.69 17.83
CA LEU A 141 -14.19 -7.86 17.76
C LEU A 141 -13.62 -9.01 18.58
N PRO A 142 -13.52 -8.86 19.93
CA PRO A 142 -12.83 -9.83 20.77
C PRO A 142 -13.55 -11.18 20.91
N ALA A 143 -14.86 -11.25 20.65
CA ALA A 143 -15.61 -12.50 20.71
C ALA A 143 -15.33 -13.38 19.48
N GLU A 144 -15.05 -14.66 19.67
CA GLU A 144 -14.70 -15.60 18.59
C GLU A 144 -15.76 -15.64 17.48
N GLY A 145 -17.05 -15.61 17.80
CA GLY A 145 -18.13 -15.57 16.80
C GLY A 145 -18.19 -14.25 16.00
N ALA A 146 -17.65 -13.16 16.55
CA ALA A 146 -17.60 -11.88 15.86
C ALA A 146 -16.45 -11.80 14.84
N LYS A 147 -15.39 -12.59 15.02
CA LYS A 147 -14.23 -12.63 14.12
C LYS A 147 -14.55 -13.18 12.73
N THR A 148 -15.67 -13.85 12.58
CA THR A 148 -16.16 -14.39 11.28
C THR A 148 -17.42 -13.66 10.80
N ALA A 149 -17.79 -12.56 11.43
CA ALA A 149 -19.00 -11.82 11.09
C ALA A 149 -18.95 -11.21 9.67
N HIS A 150 -20.12 -11.16 9.02
CA HIS A 150 -20.27 -10.53 7.70
C HIS A 150 -20.44 -9.01 7.79
N PHE A 151 -19.65 -8.38 8.62
CA PHE A 151 -19.48 -6.93 8.77
C PHE A 151 -18.20 -6.64 9.56
N CYS A 152 -17.69 -5.44 9.51
CA CYS A 152 -16.60 -5.00 10.38
C CYS A 152 -17.14 -4.04 11.45
N SER A 153 -16.37 -3.81 12.52
CA SER A 153 -16.73 -2.91 13.61
C SER A 153 -16.95 -1.45 13.18
N MET A 154 -16.30 -1.03 12.08
CA MET A 154 -16.43 0.33 11.56
C MET A 154 -17.87 0.67 11.15
N CYS A 155 -18.52 -0.19 10.37
CA CYS A 155 -19.87 0.04 9.84
C CYS A 155 -20.95 -0.70 10.65
N GLY A 156 -20.59 -1.76 11.37
CA GLY A 156 -21.55 -2.65 12.01
C GLY A 156 -22.45 -3.39 11.02
N PRO A 157 -23.42 -4.17 11.52
CA PRO A 157 -24.21 -5.07 10.67
C PRO A 157 -25.23 -4.35 9.78
N LYS A 158 -25.63 -3.11 10.12
CA LYS A 158 -26.71 -2.39 9.43
C LYS A 158 -26.24 -1.42 8.35
N PHE A 159 -24.98 -0.99 8.39
CA PHE A 159 -24.46 0.07 7.51
C PHE A 159 -23.28 -0.38 6.64
N CYS A 160 -22.96 -1.66 6.63
CA CYS A 160 -21.90 -2.18 5.79
C CYS A 160 -22.35 -2.23 4.32
N SER A 161 -21.75 -1.41 3.47
CA SER A 161 -22.08 -1.33 2.03
C SER A 161 -21.90 -2.66 1.30
N MET A 162 -20.90 -3.46 1.69
CA MET A 162 -20.68 -4.79 1.11
C MET A 162 -21.82 -5.74 1.48
N ARG A 163 -22.28 -5.73 2.72
CA ARG A 163 -23.41 -6.54 3.17
C ARG A 163 -24.70 -6.13 2.47
N ILE A 164 -25.00 -4.84 2.42
CA ILE A 164 -26.16 -4.30 1.71
C ILE A 164 -26.13 -4.70 0.24
N SER A 165 -24.97 -4.62 -0.41
CA SER A 165 -24.81 -5.03 -1.81
C SER A 165 -25.09 -6.52 -2.02
N GLN A 166 -24.68 -7.36 -1.08
CA GLN A 166 -25.00 -8.81 -1.14
C GLN A 166 -26.49 -9.05 -0.95
N ASP A 167 -27.10 -8.44 0.05
CA ASP A 167 -28.53 -8.58 0.32
C ASP A 167 -29.38 -8.14 -0.89
N ILE A 168 -29.01 -7.05 -1.56
CA ILE A 168 -29.69 -6.58 -2.79
C ILE A 168 -29.52 -7.59 -3.94
N ARG A 169 -28.32 -8.14 -4.13
CA ARG A 169 -28.07 -9.17 -5.16
C ARG A 169 -28.87 -10.44 -4.92
N ASP A 170 -28.98 -10.86 -3.67
CA ASP A 170 -29.73 -12.06 -3.31
C ASP A 170 -31.24 -11.81 -3.53
N LEU A 171 -31.75 -10.64 -3.14
CA LEU A 171 -33.13 -10.25 -3.42
C LEU A 171 -33.44 -10.17 -4.93
N ALA A 172 -32.50 -9.65 -5.73
CA ALA A 172 -32.66 -9.60 -7.18
C ALA A 172 -32.76 -11.00 -7.79
N LYS A 173 -31.89 -11.93 -7.35
CA LYS A 173 -31.94 -13.33 -7.78
C LYS A 173 -33.28 -14.01 -7.41
N GLU A 174 -33.76 -13.79 -6.17
CA GLU A 174 -35.05 -14.33 -5.72
C GLU A 174 -36.22 -13.81 -6.56
N LYS A 175 -36.12 -12.58 -7.05
CA LYS A 175 -37.15 -11.95 -7.89
C LYS A 175 -36.99 -12.18 -9.39
N GLY A 176 -35.94 -12.89 -9.80
CA GLY A 176 -35.65 -13.18 -11.21
C GLY A 176 -35.19 -11.94 -12.01
N LEU A 177 -34.58 -10.95 -11.33
CA LEU A 177 -34.04 -9.72 -11.93
C LEU A 177 -32.54 -9.83 -12.22
#